data_6f92c8da71644470f2ac3363b7daa18f
#
_entry.id   6f92c8da71644470f2ac3363b7daa18f
#
_cell.length_a   1.000
_cell.length_b   1.000
_cell.length_c   1.000
_cell.angle_alpha   90.00
_cell.angle_beta   90.00
_cell.angle_gamma   90.00
#
_symmetry.space_group_name_H-M   'P 1'
#
loop_
_entity.id
_entity.type
_entity.pdbx_description
1 polymer ?
#
loop_
_entity_poly.entity_id
_entity_poly.type
_entity_poly.pdbx_seq_one_letter_code
_entity_poly.pdbx_strand_id
1 'polypeptide(L)'
;MKRLFVLAALFATVAVASAQHLGVKGGLTLSTMNGADSPNDNKAVVLYEAGVLWKADLGAGFAIQPALAYQVKGADLKQNNDVTSRTGFVEASLGAQWGPDLLAFRPYLFVEPFIGYGVTGKETLTLSGLDMLADKYSAPLEEAKNKLEYGLGAGVGLEVANHVQLSCQVFRNFGKLYKEDHLDTGELTSIKASYKDLKHYQGVKFTLAILF
;
A
#
# COMPACT_ATOMS: atom_id res chain seq x y z
N MET A 1 13.23 19.21 15.06
CA MET A 1 12.05 20.06 14.93
C MET A 1 12.21 21.15 13.86
N LYS A 2 13.30 21.98 13.84
CA LYS A 2 13.49 23.03 12.81
C LYS A 2 13.48 22.52 11.35
N ARG A 3 14.06 21.36 11.07
CA ARG A 3 14.10 20.77 9.72
C ARG A 3 12.72 20.28 9.23
N LEU A 4 11.85 19.86 10.14
CA LEU A 4 10.47 19.47 9.82
C LEU A 4 9.61 20.70 9.47
N PHE A 5 9.82 21.81 10.18
CA PHE A 5 9.17 23.09 9.89
C PHE A 5 9.59 23.68 8.54
N VAL A 6 10.86 23.53 8.15
CA VAL A 6 11.36 23.99 6.85
C VAL A 6 10.76 23.16 5.72
N LEU A 7 10.64 21.84 5.88
CA LEU A 7 9.95 20.97 4.92
C LEU A 7 8.46 21.31 4.81
N ALA A 8 7.78 21.52 5.93
CA ALA A 8 6.37 21.91 5.96
C ALA A 8 6.16 23.30 5.33
N ALA A 9 7.05 24.25 5.57
CA ALA A 9 7.02 25.58 4.96
C ALA A 9 7.32 25.52 3.45
N LEU A 10 8.23 24.66 3.00
CA LEU A 10 8.50 24.43 1.58
C LEU A 10 7.27 23.82 0.88
N PHE A 11 6.57 22.88 1.53
CA PHE A 11 5.31 22.35 1.04
C PHE A 11 4.21 23.41 0.97
N ALA A 12 4.13 24.29 1.96
CA ALA A 12 3.15 25.37 2.00
C ALA A 12 3.39 26.45 0.91
N THR A 13 4.64 26.71 0.53
CA THR A 13 4.97 27.72 -0.49
C THR A 13 4.72 27.21 -1.92
N VAL A 14 4.84 25.91 -2.19
CA VAL A 14 4.46 25.30 -3.47
C VAL A 14 2.93 25.34 -3.68
N ALA A 15 2.19 25.41 -2.57
CA ALA A 15 0.72 25.44 -2.58
C ALA A 15 0.08 26.70 -3.19
N VAL A 16 0.82 27.77 -3.46
CA VAL A 16 0.22 29.09 -3.77
C VAL A 16 0.26 29.48 -5.26
N ALA A 17 0.93 28.75 -6.14
CA ALA A 17 1.28 29.28 -7.45
C ALA A 17 0.73 28.53 -8.69
N SER A 18 -0.05 27.44 -8.55
CA SER A 18 -0.46 26.63 -9.71
C SER A 18 -1.91 26.18 -9.60
N ALA A 19 -2.52 25.82 -10.73
CA ALA A 19 -3.82 25.17 -10.77
C ALA A 19 -3.79 23.94 -9.85
N GLN A 20 -4.45 24.05 -8.70
CA GLN A 20 -4.43 23.05 -7.64
C GLN A 20 -5.78 22.37 -7.62
N HIS A 21 -5.75 21.06 -7.67
CA HIS A 21 -6.95 20.24 -7.61
C HIS A 21 -6.93 19.39 -6.35
N LEU A 22 -7.86 19.63 -5.46
CA LEU A 22 -8.18 18.71 -4.38
C LEU A 22 -9.02 17.58 -4.95
N GLY A 23 -8.88 16.37 -4.43
CA GLY A 23 -9.67 15.26 -4.94
C GLY A 23 -9.86 14.13 -3.92
N VAL A 24 -10.73 13.23 -4.29
CA VAL A 24 -10.94 11.96 -3.60
C VAL A 24 -10.50 10.81 -4.49
N LYS A 25 -9.96 9.75 -3.90
CA LYS A 25 -9.58 8.54 -4.63
C LYS A 25 -10.17 7.30 -4.00
N GLY A 26 -10.49 6.32 -4.83
CA GLY A 26 -10.87 4.98 -4.43
C GLY A 26 -10.34 3.97 -5.41
N GLY A 27 -10.03 2.77 -4.94
CA GLY A 27 -9.41 1.78 -5.81
C GLY A 27 -9.50 0.36 -5.29
N LEU A 28 -9.09 -0.55 -6.18
CA LEU A 28 -8.95 -1.97 -5.90
C LEU A 28 -7.48 -2.36 -6.00
N THR A 29 -7.04 -3.14 -5.04
CA THR A 29 -5.67 -3.65 -4.97
C THR A 29 -5.68 -5.16 -5.06
N LEU A 30 -4.98 -5.71 -6.05
CA LEU A 30 -4.64 -7.12 -6.12
C LEU A 30 -3.30 -7.29 -5.40
N SER A 31 -3.33 -7.77 -4.16
CA SER A 31 -2.15 -7.89 -3.31
C SER A 31 -1.75 -9.35 -3.12
N THR A 32 -0.45 -9.59 -3.07
CA THR A 32 0.15 -10.88 -2.71
C THR A 32 1.39 -10.66 -1.87
N MET A 33 1.84 -11.70 -1.17
CA MET A 33 3.14 -11.70 -0.46
C MET A 33 4.21 -12.39 -1.31
N ASN A 34 5.41 -11.82 -1.34
CA ASN A 34 6.56 -12.44 -1.98
C ASN A 34 7.41 -13.14 -0.93
N GLY A 35 7.87 -14.37 -1.19
CA GLY A 35 8.79 -15.08 -0.29
C GLY A 35 8.52 -16.57 -0.10
N ALA A 36 7.45 -17.14 -0.65
CA ALA A 36 7.28 -18.60 -0.63
C ALA A 36 8.06 -19.22 -1.81
N ASP A 37 8.77 -20.31 -1.52
CA ASP A 37 9.57 -21.07 -2.50
C ASP A 37 8.75 -21.71 -3.65
N SER A 38 7.43 -21.59 -3.62
CA SER A 38 6.53 -22.06 -4.66
C SER A 38 5.64 -20.94 -5.20
N PRO A 39 5.77 -20.58 -6.49
CA PRO A 39 4.90 -19.56 -7.13
C PRO A 39 3.41 -19.92 -7.15
N ASN A 40 3.06 -21.19 -6.89
CA ASN A 40 1.69 -21.71 -7.00
C ASN A 40 0.85 -21.61 -5.72
N ASP A 41 1.43 -21.28 -4.57
CA ASP A 41 0.73 -21.35 -3.27
C ASP A 41 0.18 -20.00 -2.77
N ASN A 42 0.55 -18.89 -3.41
CA ASN A 42 0.11 -17.56 -3.02
C ASN A 42 -1.03 -17.08 -3.92
N LYS A 43 -2.23 -16.94 -3.37
CA LYS A 43 -3.36 -16.32 -4.09
C LYS A 43 -3.38 -14.83 -3.86
N ALA A 44 -3.45 -14.08 -4.96
CA ALA A 44 -3.69 -12.65 -4.90
C ALA A 44 -5.10 -12.39 -4.35
N VAL A 45 -5.21 -11.46 -3.42
CA VAL A 45 -6.47 -11.05 -2.80
C VAL A 45 -6.87 -9.68 -3.32
N VAL A 46 -8.16 -9.55 -3.66
CA VAL A 46 -8.74 -8.26 -4.03
C VAL A 46 -9.08 -7.49 -2.76
N LEU A 47 -8.49 -6.32 -2.60
CA LEU A 47 -8.66 -5.44 -1.47
C LEU A 47 -8.95 -4.03 -1.98
N TYR A 48 -9.18 -3.07 -1.09
CA TYR A 48 -9.62 -1.73 -1.46
C TYR A 48 -8.75 -0.64 -0.84
N GLU A 49 -8.79 0.52 -1.48
CA GLU A 49 -8.29 1.78 -0.93
C GLU A 49 -9.35 2.88 -1.05
N ALA A 50 -9.30 3.84 -0.13
CA ALA A 50 -10.05 5.08 -0.21
C ALA A 50 -9.26 6.21 0.47
N GLY A 51 -9.29 7.41 -0.12
CA GLY A 51 -8.50 8.50 0.42
C GLY A 51 -8.76 9.84 -0.27
N VAL A 52 -7.93 10.80 0.12
CA VAL A 52 -7.90 12.15 -0.43
C VAL A 52 -6.56 12.40 -1.09
N LEU A 53 -6.55 13.26 -2.08
CA LEU A 53 -5.34 13.65 -2.78
C LEU A 53 -5.37 15.15 -3.10
N TRP A 54 -4.20 15.67 -3.37
CA TRP A 54 -4.02 17.03 -3.85
C TRP A 54 -3.05 16.98 -5.02
N LYS A 55 -3.46 17.50 -6.17
CA LYS A 55 -2.64 17.56 -7.39
C LYS A 55 -2.16 18.98 -7.61
N ALA A 56 -0.89 19.15 -7.86
CA ALA A 56 -0.28 20.42 -8.29
C ALA A 56 0.42 20.23 -9.63
N ASP A 57 -0.03 20.95 -10.63
CA ASP A 57 0.59 20.97 -11.96
C ASP A 57 1.80 21.91 -11.94
N LEU A 58 2.96 21.40 -12.35
CA LEU A 58 4.25 22.12 -12.36
C LEU A 58 4.60 22.67 -13.74
N GLY A 59 3.76 22.41 -14.75
CA GLY A 59 4.01 22.77 -16.15
C GLY A 59 4.83 21.72 -16.90
N ALA A 60 4.91 21.88 -18.21
CA ALA A 60 5.61 20.97 -19.12
C ALA A 60 5.19 19.49 -19.00
N GLY A 61 3.94 19.25 -18.59
CA GLY A 61 3.39 17.92 -18.37
C GLY A 61 3.77 17.27 -17.03
N PHE A 62 4.52 17.97 -16.16
CA PHE A 62 4.85 17.48 -14.83
C PHE A 62 3.78 17.88 -13.82
N ALA A 63 3.47 16.94 -12.90
CA ALA A 63 2.65 17.19 -11.73
C ALA A 63 3.16 16.42 -10.52
N ILE A 64 2.88 16.94 -9.33
CA ILE A 64 3.06 16.22 -8.05
C ILE A 64 1.70 15.98 -7.42
N GLN A 65 1.54 14.83 -6.78
CA GLN A 65 0.26 14.40 -6.22
C GLN A 65 0.47 13.73 -4.86
N PRO A 66 0.61 14.50 -3.77
CA PRO A 66 0.50 13.94 -2.43
C PRO A 66 -0.90 13.39 -2.19
N ALA A 67 -0.96 12.28 -1.45
CA ALA A 67 -2.21 11.64 -1.08
C ALA A 67 -2.14 11.06 0.33
N LEU A 68 -3.29 10.95 0.97
CA LEU A 68 -3.50 10.24 2.22
C LEU A 68 -4.65 9.27 2.02
N ALA A 69 -4.43 7.99 2.24
CA ALA A 69 -5.43 6.96 2.00
C ALA A 69 -5.45 5.91 3.10
N TYR A 70 -6.61 5.33 3.32
CA TYR A 70 -6.73 4.05 4.01
C TYR A 70 -6.67 2.95 2.96
N GLN A 71 -5.71 2.05 3.11
CA GLN A 71 -5.47 0.95 2.19
C GLN A 71 -5.42 -0.36 2.95
N VAL A 72 -6.16 -1.36 2.47
CA VAL A 72 -6.08 -2.73 2.98
C VAL A 72 -5.12 -3.51 2.09
N LYS A 73 -4.13 -4.18 2.71
CA LYS A 73 -3.19 -5.10 2.05
C LYS A 73 -3.29 -6.47 2.69
N GLY A 74 -3.04 -7.51 1.93
CA GLY A 74 -3.14 -8.87 2.45
C GLY A 74 -2.69 -9.92 1.44
N ALA A 75 -2.72 -11.17 1.90
CA ALA A 75 -2.50 -12.35 1.06
C ALA A 75 -3.21 -13.56 1.69
N ASP A 76 -3.63 -14.49 0.85
CA ASP A 76 -4.11 -15.79 1.26
C ASP A 76 -3.03 -16.83 0.94
N LEU A 77 -2.53 -17.50 1.99
CA LEU A 77 -1.55 -18.57 1.89
C LEU A 77 -2.29 -19.91 2.01
N LYS A 78 -2.22 -20.70 0.96
CA LYS A 78 -2.77 -22.06 0.93
C LYS A 78 -1.63 -23.09 0.97
N GLN A 79 -1.09 -23.34 2.15
CA GLN A 79 -0.14 -24.42 2.36
C GLN A 79 -0.58 -25.21 3.59
N ASN A 80 -1.17 -26.40 3.43
CA ASN A 80 -1.67 -27.31 4.49
C ASN A 80 -2.51 -26.66 5.62
N ASN A 81 -2.41 -25.35 5.82
CA ASN A 81 -3.17 -24.51 6.73
C ASN A 81 -3.54 -23.23 5.99
N ASP A 82 -4.83 -22.92 5.89
CA ASP A 82 -5.30 -21.67 5.27
C ASP A 82 -4.99 -20.50 6.21
N VAL A 83 -4.03 -19.65 5.84
CA VAL A 83 -3.70 -18.42 6.57
C VAL A 83 -4.14 -17.22 5.75
N THR A 84 -5.13 -16.50 6.25
CA THR A 84 -5.57 -15.24 5.67
C THR A 84 -5.00 -14.09 6.50
N SER A 85 -4.17 -13.26 5.90
CA SER A 85 -3.62 -12.06 6.52
C SER A 85 -4.19 -10.82 5.84
N ARG A 86 -4.80 -9.93 6.62
CA ARG A 86 -5.31 -8.62 6.15
C ARG A 86 -4.90 -7.53 7.12
N THR A 87 -4.30 -6.48 6.60
CA THR A 87 -3.86 -5.32 7.39
C THR A 87 -4.32 -4.04 6.72
N GLY A 88 -5.00 -3.20 7.48
CA GLY A 88 -5.37 -1.84 7.05
C GLY A 88 -4.29 -0.84 7.47
N PHE A 89 -3.82 -0.07 6.51
CA PHE A 89 -2.81 0.97 6.68
C PHE A 89 -3.41 2.34 6.42
N VAL A 90 -3.00 3.31 7.21
CA VAL A 90 -3.07 4.72 6.82
C VAL A 90 -1.78 5.04 6.10
N GLU A 91 -1.86 5.32 4.81
CA GLU A 91 -0.75 5.48 3.89
C GLU A 91 -0.69 6.92 3.40
N ALA A 92 0.48 7.54 3.54
CA ALA A 92 0.83 8.80 2.91
C ALA A 92 1.71 8.50 1.69
N SER A 93 1.37 9.07 0.54
CA SER A 93 2.11 8.89 -0.69
C SER A 93 2.38 10.20 -1.41
N LEU A 94 3.39 10.20 -2.30
CA LEU A 94 3.74 11.34 -3.12
C LEU A 94 3.94 10.88 -4.57
N GLY A 95 2.92 11.05 -5.39
CA GLY A 95 2.99 10.78 -6.82
C GLY A 95 3.77 11.86 -7.56
N ALA A 96 4.77 11.47 -8.34
CA ALA A 96 5.41 12.31 -9.35
C ALA A 96 4.94 11.83 -10.72
N GLN A 97 4.22 12.68 -11.43
CA GLN A 97 3.58 12.38 -12.71
C GLN A 97 4.26 13.14 -13.85
N TRP A 98 4.32 12.51 -15.00
CA TRP A 98 4.69 13.16 -16.27
C TRP A 98 3.85 12.63 -17.41
N GLY A 99 3.34 13.55 -18.23
CA GLY A 99 2.57 13.20 -19.42
C GLY A 99 2.15 14.44 -20.22
N PRO A 100 1.97 14.30 -21.53
CA PRO A 100 1.56 15.40 -22.40
C PRO A 100 0.10 15.77 -22.15
N ASP A 101 -0.20 17.08 -22.15
CA ASP A 101 -1.55 17.60 -22.09
C ASP A 101 -2.15 17.61 -23.50
N LEU A 102 -3.15 16.77 -23.74
CA LEU A 102 -3.85 16.63 -25.02
C LEU A 102 -5.28 17.13 -24.89
N LEU A 103 -5.45 18.47 -24.80
CA LEU A 103 -6.76 19.14 -24.70
C LEU A 103 -7.67 18.58 -23.59
N ALA A 104 -8.41 17.49 -23.86
CA ALA A 104 -9.34 16.87 -22.93
C ALA A 104 -8.77 15.65 -22.22
N PHE A 105 -7.61 15.17 -22.62
CA PHE A 105 -6.98 13.96 -22.10
C PHE A 105 -5.51 14.21 -21.75
N ARG A 106 -5.07 13.65 -20.65
CA ARG A 106 -3.67 13.65 -20.24
C ARG A 106 -3.26 12.23 -19.87
N PRO A 107 -2.72 11.44 -20.81
CA PRO A 107 -2.04 10.19 -20.43
C PRO A 107 -0.78 10.52 -19.65
N TYR A 108 -0.49 9.80 -18.56
CA TYR A 108 0.68 10.06 -17.74
C TYR A 108 1.31 8.79 -17.22
N LEU A 109 2.62 8.86 -17.02
CA LEU A 109 3.40 7.92 -16.23
C LEU A 109 3.59 8.50 -14.83
N PHE A 110 3.73 7.64 -13.83
CA PHE A 110 4.02 8.12 -12.49
C PHE A 110 4.83 7.14 -11.68
N VAL A 111 5.55 7.70 -10.70
CA VAL A 111 6.18 6.97 -9.61
C VAL A 111 5.61 7.52 -8.30
N GLU A 112 5.37 6.63 -7.32
CA GLU A 112 4.69 6.97 -6.07
C GLU A 112 5.39 6.29 -4.90
N PRO A 113 6.42 6.89 -4.28
CA PRO A 113 6.87 6.48 -2.96
C PRO A 113 5.75 6.65 -1.94
N PHE A 114 5.67 5.70 -1.02
CA PHE A 114 4.68 5.70 0.05
C PHE A 114 5.26 5.24 1.38
N ILE A 115 4.64 5.70 2.45
CA ILE A 115 4.86 5.27 3.82
C ILE A 115 3.51 5.06 4.48
N GLY A 116 3.32 3.96 5.19
CA GLY A 116 2.07 3.62 5.83
C GLY A 116 2.26 3.16 7.28
N TYR A 117 1.23 3.36 8.06
CA TYR A 117 1.14 2.86 9.43
C TYR A 117 -0.07 1.94 9.57
N GLY A 118 0.17 0.70 10.02
CA GLY A 118 -0.86 -0.30 10.25
C GLY A 118 -1.75 0.08 11.45
N VAL A 119 -3.02 0.30 11.17
CA VAL A 119 -4.01 0.71 12.17
C VAL A 119 -5.00 -0.39 12.51
N THR A 120 -5.20 -1.33 11.58
CA THR A 120 -6.03 -2.52 11.81
C THR A 120 -5.32 -3.74 11.25
N GLY A 121 -5.35 -4.85 11.99
CA GLY A 121 -4.84 -6.15 11.54
C GLY A 121 -5.86 -7.23 11.88
N LYS A 122 -6.11 -8.15 10.95
CA LYS A 122 -6.81 -9.40 11.21
C LYS A 122 -6.03 -10.52 10.58
N GLU A 123 -5.58 -11.45 11.40
CA GLU A 123 -5.00 -12.70 10.94
C GLU A 123 -5.95 -13.83 11.35
N THR A 124 -6.41 -14.57 10.38
CA THR A 124 -7.23 -15.76 10.62
C THR A 124 -6.42 -16.97 10.20
N LEU A 125 -6.08 -17.80 11.18
CA LEU A 125 -5.46 -19.10 10.95
C LEU A 125 -6.58 -20.14 10.94
N THR A 126 -6.87 -20.73 9.80
CA THR A 126 -7.76 -21.89 9.71
C THR A 126 -6.90 -23.14 9.66
N LEU A 127 -6.72 -23.77 10.82
CA LEU A 127 -6.06 -25.08 10.93
C LEU A 127 -7.09 -26.16 10.69
N SER A 128 -6.94 -26.95 9.62
CA SER A 128 -7.83 -28.08 9.33
C SER A 128 -7.84 -29.04 10.53
N GLY A 129 -8.93 -28.97 11.34
CA GLY A 129 -9.20 -29.92 12.44
C GLY A 129 -8.98 -29.42 13.86
N LEU A 130 -8.54 -28.17 14.08
CA LEU A 130 -8.25 -27.63 15.42
C LEU A 130 -8.65 -26.15 15.57
N ASP A 131 -9.95 -25.86 15.44
CA ASP A 131 -10.48 -24.48 15.57
C ASP A 131 -10.15 -23.79 16.92
N MET A 132 -9.90 -24.57 17.98
CA MET A 132 -9.54 -24.05 19.30
C MET A 132 -8.13 -23.47 19.42
N LEU A 133 -7.22 -23.80 18.49
CA LEU A 133 -5.84 -23.29 18.51
C LEU A 133 -5.69 -22.02 17.68
N ALA A 134 -6.59 -21.73 16.76
CA ALA A 134 -6.57 -20.54 15.92
C ALA A 134 -6.59 -19.24 16.73
N ASP A 135 -7.44 -19.15 17.75
CA ASP A 135 -7.55 -17.97 18.63
C ASP A 135 -6.31 -17.77 19.51
N LYS A 136 -5.66 -18.87 19.95
CA LYS A 136 -4.47 -18.79 20.82
C LYS A 136 -3.24 -18.25 20.10
N TYR A 137 -3.12 -18.46 18.79
CA TYR A 137 -1.94 -18.05 18.01
C TYR A 137 -2.14 -16.76 17.21
N SER A 138 -3.38 -16.27 17.06
CA SER A 138 -3.66 -15.03 16.31
C SER A 138 -3.10 -13.79 17.03
N ALA A 139 -3.26 -13.68 18.33
CA ALA A 139 -2.82 -12.53 19.11
C ALA A 139 -1.28 -12.33 19.13
N PRO A 140 -0.44 -13.38 19.33
CA PRO A 140 1.03 -13.23 19.27
C PRO A 140 1.55 -12.83 17.89
N LEU A 141 0.87 -13.24 16.81
CA LEU A 141 1.25 -12.88 15.45
C LEU A 141 0.92 -11.40 15.12
N GLU A 142 -0.17 -10.88 15.66
CA GLU A 142 -0.50 -9.45 15.53
C GLU A 142 0.52 -8.56 16.25
N GLU A 143 1.03 -8.96 17.41
CA GLU A 143 2.07 -8.23 18.15
C GLU A 143 3.43 -8.28 17.45
N ALA A 144 3.75 -9.36 16.75
CA ALA A 144 4.99 -9.50 16.00
C ALA A 144 5.00 -8.66 14.69
N LYS A 145 3.86 -8.19 14.24
CA LYS A 145 3.72 -7.42 12.99
C LYS A 145 4.38 -6.05 13.07
N ASN A 146 5.15 -5.71 12.06
CA ASN A 146 5.69 -4.36 11.93
C ASN A 146 4.58 -3.41 11.45
N LYS A 147 4.25 -2.42 12.27
CA LYS A 147 3.20 -1.44 11.94
C LYS A 147 3.61 -0.42 10.89
N LEU A 148 4.92 -0.27 10.65
CA LEU A 148 5.44 0.67 9.68
C LEU A 148 5.72 -0.05 8.36
N GLU A 149 5.14 0.45 7.28
CA GLU A 149 5.47 0.05 5.92
C GLU A 149 6.00 1.22 5.10
N TYR A 150 6.81 0.93 4.11
CA TYR A 150 7.23 1.88 3.09
C TYR A 150 7.52 1.13 1.80
N GLY A 151 7.39 1.83 0.69
CA GLY A 151 7.56 1.20 -0.61
C GLY A 151 7.52 2.19 -1.75
N LEU A 152 7.49 1.62 -2.94
CA LEU A 152 7.44 2.35 -4.19
C LEU A 152 6.40 1.73 -5.11
N GLY A 153 5.62 2.58 -5.74
CA GLY A 153 4.75 2.24 -6.85
C GLY A 153 5.20 2.91 -8.13
N ALA A 154 4.89 2.31 -9.25
CA ALA A 154 5.06 2.92 -10.57
C ALA A 154 3.90 2.48 -11.46
N GLY A 155 3.43 3.38 -12.33
CA GLY A 155 2.25 3.08 -13.11
C GLY A 155 1.99 4.05 -14.24
N VAL A 156 0.84 3.82 -14.85
CA VAL A 156 0.29 4.64 -15.92
C VAL A 156 -1.10 5.12 -15.55
N GLY A 157 -1.49 6.26 -16.05
CA GLY A 157 -2.82 6.78 -15.85
C GLY A 157 -3.31 7.62 -17.02
N LEU A 158 -4.59 7.90 -16.96
CA LEU A 158 -5.29 8.77 -17.88
C LEU A 158 -6.12 9.77 -17.06
N GLU A 159 -5.87 11.05 -17.26
CA GLU A 159 -6.69 12.12 -16.74
C GLU A 159 -7.61 12.64 -17.84
N VAL A 160 -8.88 12.82 -17.51
CA VAL A 160 -9.93 13.27 -18.42
C VAL A 160 -10.49 14.57 -17.91
N ALA A 161 -10.52 15.58 -18.78
CA ALA A 161 -11.07 16.90 -18.54
C ALA A 161 -10.58 17.57 -17.25
N ASN A 162 -9.37 17.23 -16.78
CA ASN A 162 -8.75 17.70 -15.53
C ASN A 162 -9.53 17.36 -14.24
N HIS A 163 -10.53 16.47 -14.33
CA HIS A 163 -11.40 16.14 -13.21
C HIS A 163 -11.37 14.65 -12.82
N VAL A 164 -11.16 13.76 -13.77
CA VAL A 164 -11.22 12.30 -13.52
C VAL A 164 -9.89 11.67 -13.87
N GLN A 165 -9.29 10.95 -12.92
CA GLN A 165 -8.10 10.17 -13.16
C GLN A 165 -8.41 8.68 -13.02
N LEU A 166 -7.96 7.89 -13.99
CA LEU A 166 -7.90 6.43 -13.94
C LEU A 166 -6.44 6.03 -13.96
N SER A 167 -6.02 5.16 -13.05
CA SER A 167 -4.63 4.71 -13.02
C SER A 167 -4.50 3.23 -12.71
N CYS A 168 -3.43 2.65 -13.25
CA CYS A 168 -2.97 1.29 -12.96
C CYS A 168 -1.51 1.36 -12.50
N GLN A 169 -1.21 0.77 -11.35
CA GLN A 169 0.07 0.84 -10.67
C GLN A 169 0.52 -0.54 -10.25
N VAL A 170 1.79 -0.86 -10.44
CA VAL A 170 2.46 -1.94 -9.72
C VAL A 170 3.15 -1.36 -8.50
N PHE A 171 3.10 -2.04 -7.36
CA PHE A 171 3.74 -1.56 -6.13
C PHE A 171 4.51 -2.69 -5.43
N ARG A 172 5.51 -2.28 -4.66
CA ARG A 172 6.30 -3.17 -3.81
C ARG A 172 6.66 -2.48 -2.51
N ASN A 173 6.38 -3.16 -1.39
CA ASN A 173 6.87 -2.75 -0.08
C ASN A 173 8.31 -3.21 0.11
N PHE A 174 9.11 -2.42 0.85
CA PHE A 174 10.50 -2.72 1.17
C PHE A 174 10.71 -3.04 2.66
N GLY A 175 9.76 -2.67 3.52
CA GLY A 175 9.82 -2.95 4.96
C GLY A 175 9.59 -4.44 5.28
N LYS A 176 10.27 -4.95 6.32
CA LYS A 176 9.99 -6.29 6.86
C LYS A 176 8.62 -6.31 7.53
N LEU A 177 7.79 -7.29 7.19
CA LEU A 177 6.42 -7.43 7.72
C LEU A 177 6.38 -7.86 9.19
N TYR A 178 7.40 -8.59 9.65
CA TYR A 178 7.46 -9.14 11.01
C TYR A 178 8.77 -8.76 11.72
N LYS A 179 8.69 -8.51 13.01
CA LYS A 179 9.84 -8.31 13.90
C LYS A 179 10.44 -9.66 14.26
N GLU A 180 11.72 -9.86 14.02
CA GLU A 180 12.43 -11.12 14.29
C GLU A 180 12.47 -11.45 15.79
N ASP A 181 12.51 -10.45 16.67
CA ASP A 181 12.67 -10.61 18.12
C ASP A 181 11.46 -11.23 18.85
N HIS A 182 10.25 -11.10 18.29
CA HIS A 182 9.03 -11.65 18.90
C HIS A 182 8.69 -13.09 18.46
N LEU A 183 9.42 -13.63 17.50
CA LEU A 183 9.21 -14.99 16.99
C LEU A 183 10.04 -16.05 17.71
N ASP A 184 10.82 -15.68 18.73
CA ASP A 184 11.75 -16.59 19.46
C ASP A 184 11.12 -17.32 20.67
N THR A 185 9.83 -17.22 20.90
CA THR A 185 9.14 -17.99 21.94
C THR A 185 8.94 -19.43 21.47
N GLY A 186 9.66 -20.34 22.09
CA GLY A 186 9.88 -21.77 21.85
C GLY A 186 8.85 -22.66 21.15
N GLU A 187 7.55 -22.31 21.13
CA GLU A 187 6.50 -23.10 20.46
C GLU A 187 6.24 -22.66 19.00
N LEU A 188 6.72 -21.47 18.61
CA LEU A 188 6.53 -20.92 17.27
C LEU A 188 7.66 -21.24 16.28
N THR A 189 8.65 -22.03 16.69
CA THR A 189 9.86 -22.29 15.86
C THR A 189 9.54 -23.01 14.54
N SER A 190 8.54 -23.88 14.52
CA SER A 190 8.09 -24.57 13.30
C SER A 190 7.32 -23.65 12.35
N ILE A 191 6.64 -22.64 12.89
CA ILE A 191 5.92 -21.62 12.13
C ILE A 191 6.90 -20.55 11.63
N LYS A 192 7.95 -20.23 12.39
CA LYS A 192 9.01 -19.27 12.09
C LYS A 192 9.66 -19.50 10.71
N ALA A 193 9.89 -20.76 10.33
CA ALA A 193 10.50 -21.08 9.05
C ALA A 193 9.64 -20.59 7.88
N SER A 194 8.31 -20.77 7.95
CA SER A 194 7.38 -20.34 6.90
C SER A 194 7.18 -18.83 6.85
N TYR A 195 7.24 -18.13 7.99
CA TYR A 195 7.07 -16.66 8.06
C TYR A 195 8.36 -15.89 7.78
N LYS A 196 9.53 -16.47 8.00
CA LYS A 196 10.82 -15.82 7.73
C LYS A 196 11.03 -15.52 6.25
N ASP A 197 10.39 -16.28 5.38
CA ASP A 197 10.45 -16.11 3.93
C ASP A 197 9.39 -15.13 3.38
N LEU A 198 8.37 -14.76 4.17
CA LEU A 198 7.33 -13.80 3.80
C LEU A 198 7.83 -12.36 4.03
N LYS A 199 8.43 -11.76 2.99
CA LYS A 199 9.20 -10.52 3.17
C LYS A 199 8.44 -9.26 2.87
N HIS A 200 7.59 -9.23 1.83
CA HIS A 200 7.06 -7.97 1.31
C HIS A 200 5.69 -8.14 0.66
N TYR A 201 4.81 -7.15 0.85
CA TYR A 201 3.62 -7.01 0.00
C TYR A 201 4.02 -6.46 -1.36
N GLN A 202 3.41 -7.02 -2.40
CA GLN A 202 3.49 -6.51 -3.76
C GLN A 202 2.17 -6.75 -4.47
N GLY A 203 1.92 -6.00 -5.52
CA GLY A 203 0.67 -6.18 -6.25
C GLY A 203 0.44 -5.16 -7.33
N VAL A 204 -0.79 -5.18 -7.81
CA VAL A 204 -1.30 -4.22 -8.80
C VAL A 204 -2.47 -3.47 -8.18
N LYS A 205 -2.52 -2.17 -8.40
CA LYS A 205 -3.54 -1.27 -7.89
C LYS A 205 -4.21 -0.54 -9.05
N PHE A 206 -5.53 -0.52 -9.04
CA PHE A 206 -6.38 0.25 -9.96
C PHE A 206 -7.08 1.33 -9.16
N THR A 207 -6.90 2.58 -9.53
CA THR A 207 -7.44 3.73 -8.80
C THR A 207 -8.25 4.62 -9.72
N LEU A 208 -9.42 5.02 -9.23
CA LEU A 208 -10.23 6.12 -9.76
C LEU A 208 -10.10 7.30 -8.81
N ALA A 209 -9.82 8.49 -9.34
CA ALA A 209 -9.86 9.72 -8.56
C ALA A 209 -10.74 10.77 -9.25
N ILE A 210 -11.37 11.60 -8.42
CA ILE A 210 -12.18 12.77 -8.86
C ILE A 210 -11.54 14.01 -8.27
N LEU A 211 -11.19 14.94 -9.14
CA LEU A 211 -10.55 16.22 -8.83
C LEU A 211 -11.59 17.35 -8.87
N PHE A 212 -11.47 18.29 -7.95
CA PHE A 212 -12.36 19.44 -7.79
C PHE A 212 -11.63 20.75 -8.07
#